data_32b363c5269c5603c3941a542eab177a
#
_entry.id   32b363c5269c5603c3941a542eab177a
#
_cell.length_a   1.000
_cell.length_b   1.000
_cell.length_c   1.000
_cell.angle_alpha   90.00
_cell.angle_beta   90.00
_cell.angle_gamma   90.00
#
_symmetry.space_group_name_H-M   'P 1'
#
loop_
_entity.id
_entity.type
_entity.pdbx_description
1 polymer ?
#
loop_
_entity_poly.entity_id
_entity_poly.type
_entity_poly.pdbx_seq_one_letter_code
_entity_poly.pdbx_strand_id
1 'polypeptide(L)'
;MEKSTEPQPCTQWFVFFKDQLLLKKGYTDKGEIKYSVPVSIEPPLTPEAGSNIHEVFPPNGKQVRAFALEQPVAETDEWVMIGLRASYDYISPDEYRSAGKAFQILYWDEHSRFCPVCGTAMEHQTPIMKKCPNCGNEMYPPVSTAIIVPVSYTHLRAHETELHL
;
A
#
# COMPACT_ATOMS: atom_id res chain seq x y z
N MET A 1 -42.05 -5.73 6.53
CA MET A 1 -40.81 -6.37 6.05
C MET A 1 -39.65 -5.43 6.35
N GLU A 2 -39.09 -5.58 7.54
CA GLU A 2 -37.94 -4.78 7.98
C GLU A 2 -36.70 -5.34 7.25
N LYS A 3 -36.06 -4.50 6.43
CA LYS A 3 -34.73 -4.79 5.87
C LYS A 3 -33.75 -4.80 7.06
N SER A 4 -33.29 -5.98 7.41
CA SER A 4 -32.13 -6.14 8.28
C SER A 4 -30.96 -5.42 7.65
N THR A 5 -30.62 -4.26 8.18
CA THR A 5 -29.39 -3.54 7.82
C THR A 5 -28.26 -4.28 8.50
N GLU A 6 -27.64 -5.24 7.78
CA GLU A 6 -26.35 -5.79 8.21
C GLU A 6 -25.36 -4.62 8.31
N PRO A 7 -24.59 -4.53 9.42
CA PRO A 7 -23.58 -3.47 9.54
C PRO A 7 -22.58 -3.64 8.41
N GLN A 8 -22.47 -2.62 7.56
CA GLN A 8 -21.49 -2.63 6.47
C GLN A 8 -20.10 -2.77 7.10
N PRO A 9 -19.30 -3.73 6.64
CA PRO A 9 -17.98 -3.97 7.21
C PRO A 9 -17.11 -2.73 7.03
N CYS A 10 -16.53 -2.24 8.13
CA CYS A 10 -15.58 -1.14 8.10
C CYS A 10 -14.37 -1.51 7.27
N THR A 11 -14.02 -0.67 6.32
CA THR A 11 -12.87 -0.83 5.43
C THR A 11 -11.64 -0.14 6.03
N GLN A 12 -10.51 -0.81 6.00
CA GLN A 12 -9.21 -0.23 6.33
C GLN A 12 -8.65 0.45 5.09
N TRP A 13 -8.29 1.74 5.20
CA TRP A 13 -7.86 2.56 4.07
C TRP A 13 -6.37 2.84 4.12
N PHE A 14 -5.66 2.52 3.04
CA PHE A 14 -4.27 2.87 2.83
C PHE A 14 -4.19 3.92 1.73
N VAL A 15 -3.95 5.17 2.14
CA VAL A 15 -3.88 6.32 1.23
C VAL A 15 -2.43 6.75 1.12
N PHE A 16 -1.92 6.84 -0.10
CA PHE A 16 -0.52 7.13 -0.36
C PHE A 16 -0.34 8.41 -1.17
N PHE A 17 0.69 9.16 -0.83
CA PHE A 17 1.30 10.13 -1.73
C PHE A 17 2.77 9.72 -1.90
N LYS A 18 3.15 9.28 -3.09
CA LYS A 18 4.46 8.65 -3.34
C LYS A 18 4.71 7.50 -2.33
N ASP A 19 5.77 7.58 -1.54
CA ASP A 19 6.15 6.62 -0.50
C ASP A 19 5.61 6.96 0.90
N GLN A 20 4.79 7.99 1.02
CA GLN A 20 4.20 8.42 2.29
C GLN A 20 2.79 7.85 2.47
N LEU A 21 2.53 7.30 3.65
CA LEU A 21 1.25 6.75 4.08
C LEU A 21 0.50 7.75 4.95
N LEU A 22 -0.78 7.94 4.67
CA LEU A 22 -1.67 8.74 5.52
C LEU A 22 -2.03 7.97 6.78
N LEU A 23 -1.78 8.57 7.93
CA LEU A 23 -2.17 8.04 9.23
C LEU A 23 -3.07 9.04 9.96
N LYS A 24 -3.98 8.49 10.75
CA LYS A 24 -4.83 9.25 11.65
C LYS A 24 -4.11 9.46 12.98
N LYS A 25 -4.09 10.70 13.46
CA LYS A 25 -3.63 11.05 14.81
C LYS A 25 -4.74 10.77 15.82
N GLY A 26 -4.40 10.19 16.92
CA GLY A 26 -5.22 10.04 18.10
C GLY A 26 -4.39 10.35 19.34
N TYR A 27 -5.04 10.39 20.49
CA TYR A 27 -4.35 10.61 21.76
C TYR A 27 -4.63 9.43 22.68
N THR A 28 -3.61 8.99 23.39
CA THR A 28 -3.76 8.02 24.47
C THR A 28 -4.33 8.70 25.72
N ASP A 29 -4.81 7.94 26.68
CA ASP A 29 -5.29 8.44 27.97
C ASP A 29 -4.20 9.24 28.73
N LYS A 30 -2.94 9.09 28.37
CA LYS A 30 -1.79 9.82 28.91
C LYS A 30 -1.43 11.07 28.12
N GLY A 31 -2.18 11.40 27.05
CA GLY A 31 -1.91 12.55 26.18
C GLY A 31 -0.81 12.34 25.15
N GLU A 32 -0.30 11.10 24.97
CA GLU A 32 0.68 10.78 23.93
C GLU A 32 -0.01 10.62 22.58
N ILE A 33 0.64 11.06 21.51
CA ILE A 33 0.13 10.89 20.15
C ILE A 33 0.24 9.42 19.75
N LYS A 34 -0.88 8.86 19.32
CA LYS A 34 -0.96 7.53 18.72
C LYS A 34 -1.39 7.65 17.27
N TYR A 35 -0.67 6.97 16.40
CA TYR A 35 -1.02 6.89 14.98
C TYR A 35 -1.77 5.60 14.68
N SER A 36 -2.70 5.65 13.74
CA SER A 36 -3.47 4.49 13.29
C SER A 36 -3.82 4.60 11.81
N VAL A 37 -4.01 3.45 11.17
CA VAL A 37 -4.55 3.39 9.82
C VAL A 37 -6.04 3.77 9.86
N PRO A 38 -6.53 4.64 8.95
CA PRO A 38 -7.93 5.00 8.88
C PRO A 38 -8.83 3.78 8.67
N VAL A 39 -9.92 3.70 9.45
CA VAL A 39 -10.95 2.66 9.33
C VAL A 39 -12.31 3.35 9.25
N SER A 40 -12.98 3.22 8.11
CA SER A 40 -14.27 3.87 7.86
C SER A 40 -15.03 3.14 6.74
N ILE A 41 -16.31 3.45 6.59
CA ILE A 41 -17.13 2.94 5.49
C ILE A 41 -16.75 3.66 4.19
N GLU A 42 -16.57 4.99 4.26
CA GLU A 42 -16.17 5.82 3.14
C GLU A 42 -14.67 6.14 3.17
N PRO A 43 -14.05 6.50 2.04
CA PRO A 43 -12.66 6.92 2.01
C PRO A 43 -12.43 8.12 2.94
N PRO A 44 -11.31 8.16 3.70
CA PRO A 44 -11.01 9.26 4.63
C PRO A 44 -10.78 10.60 3.91
N LEU A 45 -10.43 10.53 2.64
CA LEU A 45 -10.25 11.67 1.73
C LEU A 45 -10.94 11.33 0.41
N THR A 46 -11.45 12.34 -0.27
CA THR A 46 -12.04 12.16 -1.60
C THR A 46 -10.94 11.78 -2.59
N PRO A 47 -11.02 10.61 -3.25
CA PRO A 47 -10.09 10.27 -4.32
C PRO A 47 -10.19 11.30 -5.45
N GLU A 48 -9.06 11.68 -6.01
CA GLU A 48 -9.03 12.61 -7.15
C GLU A 48 -9.66 11.97 -8.39
N ALA A 49 -10.18 12.82 -9.29
CA ALA A 49 -10.81 12.35 -10.51
C ALA A 49 -9.81 11.55 -11.38
N GLY A 50 -10.06 10.26 -11.54
CA GLY A 50 -9.16 9.35 -12.24
C GLY A 50 -8.29 8.47 -11.35
N SER A 51 -8.27 8.67 -10.05
CA SER A 51 -7.61 7.76 -9.11
C SER A 51 -8.40 6.46 -8.98
N ASN A 52 -7.73 5.33 -9.20
CA ASN A 52 -8.32 4.01 -9.00
C ASN A 52 -8.25 3.62 -7.53
N ILE A 53 -9.38 3.17 -6.98
CA ILE A 53 -9.41 2.52 -5.67
C ILE A 53 -9.15 1.02 -5.90
N HIS A 54 -8.08 0.53 -5.29
CA HIS A 54 -7.68 -0.87 -5.38
C HIS A 54 -8.14 -1.65 -4.15
N GLU A 55 -8.66 -2.85 -4.39
CA GLU A 55 -8.90 -3.82 -3.31
C GLU A 55 -7.61 -4.59 -3.04
N VAL A 56 -7.24 -4.63 -1.77
CA VAL A 56 -6.07 -5.36 -1.29
C VAL A 56 -6.55 -6.53 -0.45
N PHE A 57 -6.09 -7.74 -0.75
CA PHE A 57 -6.50 -8.97 -0.07
C PHE A 57 -5.43 -9.41 0.93
N PRO A 58 -5.45 -8.92 2.17
CA PRO A 58 -4.53 -9.37 3.21
C PRO A 58 -4.91 -10.78 3.72
N PRO A 59 -3.96 -11.54 4.28
CA PRO A 59 -4.21 -12.90 4.75
C PRO A 59 -5.24 -13.00 5.89
N ASN A 60 -5.49 -11.90 6.60
CA ASN A 60 -6.38 -11.83 7.76
C ASN A 60 -7.86 -11.63 7.42
N GLY A 61 -8.24 -11.61 6.13
CA GLY A 61 -9.63 -11.49 5.68
C GLY A 61 -10.29 -10.12 5.92
N LYS A 62 -9.55 -9.11 6.37
CA LYS A 62 -10.07 -7.74 6.52
C LYS A 62 -10.32 -7.12 5.14
N GLN A 63 -11.35 -6.28 5.06
CA GLN A 63 -11.53 -5.44 3.87
C GLN A 63 -10.49 -4.31 3.90
N VAL A 64 -9.65 -4.30 2.88
CA VAL A 64 -8.59 -3.31 2.73
C VAL A 64 -8.70 -2.69 1.35
N ARG A 65 -8.70 -1.36 1.32
CA ARG A 65 -8.67 -0.58 0.08
C ARG A 65 -7.55 0.43 0.11
N ALA A 66 -7.03 0.73 -1.06
CA ALA A 66 -5.93 1.67 -1.20
C ALA A 66 -6.12 2.55 -2.44
N PHE A 67 -5.63 3.79 -2.35
CA PHE A 67 -5.52 4.69 -3.49
C PHE A 67 -4.36 5.66 -3.31
N ALA A 68 -3.91 6.23 -4.42
CA ALA A 68 -2.86 7.23 -4.44
C ALA A 68 -3.44 8.65 -4.60
N LEU A 69 -2.76 9.62 -4.00
CA LEU A 69 -3.03 11.05 -4.16
C LEU A 69 -2.00 11.66 -5.11
N GLU A 70 -2.40 12.69 -5.85
CA GLU A 70 -1.48 13.48 -6.69
C GLU A 70 -0.71 14.53 -5.89
N GLN A 71 -1.26 14.94 -4.73
CA GLN A 71 -0.65 15.95 -3.86
C GLN A 71 -0.56 15.46 -2.40
N PRO A 72 0.45 15.90 -1.65
CA PRO A 72 0.57 15.55 -0.24
C PRO A 72 -0.52 16.23 0.57
N VAL A 73 -1.02 15.53 1.58
CA VAL A 73 -1.91 16.11 2.59
C VAL A 73 -1.08 16.92 3.57
N ALA A 74 -1.47 18.17 3.80
CA ALA A 74 -0.86 18.97 4.85
C ALA A 74 -1.11 18.33 6.22
N GLU A 75 -0.13 18.40 7.09
CA GLU A 75 -0.29 17.92 8.47
C GLU A 75 -1.36 18.75 9.19
N THR A 76 -2.29 18.06 9.84
CA THR A 76 -3.37 18.64 10.64
C THR A 76 -3.40 18.01 12.03
N ASP A 77 -4.35 18.42 12.87
CA ASP A 77 -4.58 17.77 14.17
C ASP A 77 -5.09 16.33 14.02
N GLU A 78 -5.69 15.99 12.88
CA GLU A 78 -6.28 14.67 12.62
C GLU A 78 -5.39 13.81 11.72
N TRP A 79 -4.65 14.39 10.77
CA TRP A 79 -3.95 13.67 9.71
C TRP A 79 -2.47 13.99 9.65
N VAL A 80 -1.68 12.97 9.31
CA VAL A 80 -0.24 13.10 9.04
C VAL A 80 0.17 12.14 7.94
N MET A 81 1.13 12.57 7.11
CA MET A 81 1.78 11.72 6.12
C MET A 81 3.13 11.27 6.68
N ILE A 82 3.32 9.96 6.78
CA ILE A 82 4.56 9.35 7.29
C ILE A 82 5.12 8.40 6.24
N GLY A 83 6.43 8.44 6.00
CA GLY A 83 7.09 7.51 5.06
C GLY A 83 6.76 6.07 5.41
N LEU A 84 6.43 5.24 4.40
CA LEU A 84 6.01 3.84 4.61
C LEU A 84 7.00 3.07 5.49
N ARG A 85 8.31 3.23 5.27
CA ARG A 85 9.33 2.56 6.09
C ARG A 85 9.27 3.00 7.56
N ALA A 86 9.13 4.30 7.81
CA ALA A 86 9.04 4.85 9.16
C ALA A 86 7.72 4.48 9.86
N SER A 87 6.67 4.20 9.13
CA SER A 87 5.37 3.81 9.70
C SER A 87 5.43 2.48 10.48
N TYR A 88 6.48 1.68 10.28
CA TYR A 88 6.71 0.45 11.05
C TYR A 88 6.72 0.67 12.57
N ASP A 89 7.21 1.81 13.02
CA ASP A 89 7.32 2.13 14.45
C ASP A 89 5.97 2.62 15.05
N TYR A 90 4.98 2.89 14.21
CA TYR A 90 3.73 3.53 14.61
C TYR A 90 2.47 2.68 14.45
N ILE A 91 2.48 1.71 13.54
CA ILE A 91 1.35 0.84 13.26
C ILE A 91 1.68 -0.62 13.56
N SER A 92 0.66 -1.46 13.66
CA SER A 92 0.87 -2.89 13.94
C SER A 92 1.60 -3.60 12.78
N PRO A 93 2.33 -4.70 13.05
CA PRO A 93 3.00 -5.49 12.01
C PRO A 93 2.05 -5.98 10.90
N ASP A 94 0.78 -6.25 11.22
CA ASP A 94 -0.22 -6.69 10.25
C ASP A 94 -0.65 -5.52 9.34
N GLU A 95 -0.84 -4.34 9.91
CA GLU A 95 -1.12 -3.13 9.15
C GLU A 95 0.05 -2.74 8.26
N TYR A 96 1.28 -2.85 8.77
CA TYR A 96 2.49 -2.58 8.00
C TYR A 96 2.62 -3.53 6.79
N ARG A 97 2.37 -4.83 6.97
CA ARG A 97 2.36 -5.80 5.86
C ARG A 97 1.28 -5.48 4.82
N SER A 98 0.09 -5.09 5.29
CA SER A 98 -1.01 -4.67 4.42
C SER A 98 -0.68 -3.38 3.67
N ALA A 99 -0.05 -2.41 4.34
CA ALA A 99 0.42 -1.17 3.73
C ALA A 99 1.46 -1.43 2.64
N GLY A 100 2.44 -2.31 2.91
CA GLY A 100 3.44 -2.71 1.93
C GLY A 100 2.83 -3.36 0.70
N LYS A 101 1.85 -4.26 0.89
CA LYS A 101 1.11 -4.89 -0.21
C LYS A 101 0.28 -3.88 -1.01
N ALA A 102 -0.39 -2.97 -0.33
CA ALA A 102 -1.14 -1.90 -0.95
C ALA A 102 -0.24 -1.00 -1.81
N PHE A 103 0.91 -0.60 -1.27
CA PHE A 103 1.90 0.19 -1.98
C PHE A 103 2.42 -0.52 -3.25
N GLN A 104 2.70 -1.82 -3.17
CA GLN A 104 3.13 -2.61 -4.33
C GLN A 104 2.07 -2.64 -5.44
N ILE A 105 0.79 -2.78 -5.10
CA ILE A 105 -0.30 -2.79 -6.07
C ILE A 105 -0.44 -1.43 -6.74
N LEU A 106 -0.41 -0.33 -5.96
CA LEU A 106 -0.48 1.03 -6.49
C LEU A 106 0.71 1.34 -7.41
N TYR A 107 1.92 0.99 -6.97
CA TYR A 107 3.13 1.14 -7.77
C TYR A 107 3.07 0.38 -9.10
N TRP A 108 2.63 -0.89 -9.05
CA TRP A 108 2.45 -1.68 -10.25
C TRP A 108 1.39 -1.08 -11.18
N ASP A 109 0.27 -0.64 -10.65
CA ASP A 109 -0.79 -0.04 -11.46
C ASP A 109 -0.30 1.20 -12.20
N GLU A 110 0.42 2.07 -11.52
CA GLU A 110 1.01 3.28 -12.10
C GLU A 110 2.05 2.96 -13.19
N HIS A 111 2.90 1.95 -12.98
CA HIS A 111 4.01 1.62 -13.88
C HIS A 111 3.65 0.61 -14.98
N SER A 112 2.42 0.10 -14.98
CA SER A 112 1.92 -0.83 -15.99
C SER A 112 0.77 -0.27 -16.82
N ARG A 113 0.82 1.03 -17.13
CA ARG A 113 -0.24 1.69 -17.91
C ARG A 113 -0.26 1.26 -19.37
N PHE A 114 0.90 0.93 -19.93
CA PHE A 114 1.05 0.57 -21.33
C PHE A 114 1.67 -0.83 -21.48
N CYS A 115 1.25 -1.53 -22.53
CA CYS A 115 1.75 -2.84 -22.87
C CYS A 115 3.23 -2.77 -23.29
N PRO A 116 4.15 -3.54 -22.66
CA PRO A 116 5.57 -3.52 -23.02
C PRO A 116 5.85 -4.13 -24.40
N VAL A 117 4.87 -4.87 -24.97
CA VAL A 117 5.03 -5.53 -26.28
C VAL A 117 4.60 -4.63 -27.44
N CYS A 118 3.46 -3.94 -27.31
CA CYS A 118 2.88 -3.18 -28.42
C CYS A 118 2.55 -1.71 -28.10
N GLY A 119 2.80 -1.24 -26.87
CA GLY A 119 2.57 0.15 -26.47
C GLY A 119 1.11 0.54 -26.25
N THR A 120 0.14 -0.38 -26.46
CA THR A 120 -1.29 -0.08 -26.24
C THR A 120 -1.60 0.05 -24.76
N ALA A 121 -2.54 0.92 -24.40
CA ALA A 121 -3.00 1.07 -23.01
C ALA A 121 -3.53 -0.28 -22.48
N MET A 122 -3.12 -0.59 -21.24
CA MET A 122 -3.54 -1.83 -20.56
C MET A 122 -4.87 -1.64 -19.84
N GLU A 123 -5.69 -2.69 -19.81
CA GLU A 123 -6.99 -2.71 -19.14
C GLU A 123 -6.98 -3.69 -17.97
N HIS A 124 -7.59 -3.27 -16.85
CA HIS A 124 -7.80 -4.16 -15.72
C HIS A 124 -8.82 -5.24 -16.04
N GLN A 125 -8.45 -6.50 -15.87
CA GLN A 125 -9.37 -7.66 -15.93
C GLN A 125 -9.70 -8.17 -14.53
N THR A 126 -8.74 -8.06 -13.60
CA THR A 126 -8.92 -8.36 -12.19
C THR A 126 -8.17 -7.33 -11.34
N PRO A 127 -8.38 -7.27 -10.02
CA PRO A 127 -7.65 -6.34 -9.14
C PRO A 127 -6.11 -6.46 -9.22
N ILE A 128 -5.60 -7.62 -9.66
CA ILE A 128 -4.17 -7.93 -9.75
C ILE A 128 -3.71 -8.37 -11.14
N MET A 129 -4.52 -8.13 -12.18
CA MET A 129 -4.15 -8.50 -13.55
C MET A 129 -4.65 -7.46 -14.54
N LYS A 130 -3.75 -7.02 -15.41
CA LYS A 130 -4.06 -6.22 -16.59
C LYS A 130 -3.83 -7.02 -17.86
N LYS A 131 -4.66 -6.77 -18.86
CA LYS A 131 -4.55 -7.39 -20.18
C LYS A 131 -4.51 -6.34 -21.27
N CYS A 132 -3.66 -6.57 -22.25
CA CYS A 132 -3.59 -5.72 -23.43
C CYS A 132 -4.74 -6.06 -24.39
N PRO A 133 -5.62 -5.11 -24.75
CA PRO A 133 -6.72 -5.37 -25.67
C PRO A 133 -6.26 -5.64 -27.10
N ASN A 134 -5.05 -5.19 -27.47
CA ASN A 134 -4.52 -5.36 -28.82
C ASN A 134 -3.78 -6.69 -29.02
N CYS A 135 -2.81 -7.02 -28.17
CA CYS A 135 -1.95 -8.20 -28.35
C CYS A 135 -2.21 -9.32 -27.33
N GLY A 136 -3.13 -9.15 -26.38
CA GLY A 136 -3.48 -10.15 -25.38
C GLY A 136 -2.45 -10.36 -24.28
N ASN A 137 -1.33 -9.58 -24.24
CA ASN A 137 -0.31 -9.69 -23.21
C ASN A 137 -0.89 -9.43 -21.82
N GLU A 138 -0.56 -10.26 -20.85
CA GLU A 138 -1.03 -10.16 -19.46
C GLU A 138 0.09 -9.69 -18.55
N MET A 139 -0.25 -8.81 -17.61
CA MET A 139 0.69 -8.27 -16.62
C MET A 139 0.14 -8.40 -15.21
N TYR A 140 0.99 -8.87 -14.31
CA TYR A 140 0.73 -9.05 -12.89
C TYR A 140 1.71 -8.24 -12.04
N PRO A 141 1.39 -7.90 -10.78
CA PRO A 141 2.36 -7.30 -9.87
C PRO A 141 3.62 -8.17 -9.74
N PRO A 142 4.82 -7.62 -9.96
CA PRO A 142 6.04 -8.40 -9.87
C PRO A 142 6.32 -8.81 -8.43
N VAL A 143 6.76 -10.05 -8.24
CA VAL A 143 7.26 -10.55 -6.95
C VAL A 143 8.78 -10.48 -6.99
N SER A 144 9.36 -9.57 -6.20
CA SER A 144 10.81 -9.49 -6.03
C SER A 144 11.23 -10.38 -4.86
N THR A 145 12.03 -11.41 -5.16
CA THR A 145 12.61 -12.29 -4.15
C THR A 145 14.02 -11.81 -3.81
N ALA A 146 14.33 -11.72 -2.51
CA ALA A 146 15.66 -11.46 -2.01
C ALA A 146 16.14 -12.64 -1.19
N ILE A 147 17.38 -13.09 -1.43
CA ILE A 147 18.03 -14.15 -0.65
C ILE A 147 19.25 -13.53 0.04
N ILE A 148 19.30 -13.69 1.36
CA ILE A 148 20.50 -13.36 2.14
C ILE A 148 21.19 -14.68 2.45
N VAL A 149 22.38 -14.86 1.91
CA VAL A 149 23.23 -16.02 2.17
C VAL A 149 24.34 -15.60 3.12
N PRO A 150 24.31 -16.03 4.38
CA PRO A 150 25.44 -15.80 5.28
C PRO A 150 26.61 -16.67 4.81
N VAL A 151 27.74 -16.05 4.51
CA VAL A 151 28.99 -16.72 4.18
C VAL A 151 29.93 -16.55 5.36
N SER A 152 30.31 -17.66 6.01
CA SER A 152 31.34 -17.66 7.03
C SER A 152 32.51 -18.54 6.60
N TYR A 153 33.70 -17.98 6.66
CA TYR A 153 34.94 -18.73 6.47
C TYR A 153 35.60 -18.96 7.83
N THR A 154 36.23 -20.09 8.02
CA THR A 154 36.86 -20.49 9.29
C THR A 154 37.96 -19.52 9.77
N HIS A 155 38.55 -18.72 8.89
CA HIS A 155 39.62 -17.76 9.21
C HIS A 155 39.54 -16.42 8.45
N LEU A 156 38.52 -16.20 7.65
CA LEU A 156 38.28 -14.91 7.01
C LEU A 156 36.84 -14.51 7.24
N ARG A 157 36.62 -13.36 7.87
CA ARG A 157 35.32 -12.70 7.77
C ARG A 157 35.16 -12.27 6.31
N ALA A 158 34.04 -12.59 5.69
CA ALA A 158 33.65 -11.91 4.49
C ALA A 158 33.64 -10.42 4.81
N HIS A 159 34.44 -9.63 4.07
CA HIS A 159 34.32 -8.19 4.13
C HIS A 159 32.96 -7.84 3.55
N GLU A 160 32.00 -7.70 4.43
CA GLU A 160 30.83 -6.94 4.09
C GLU A 160 31.33 -5.56 3.73
N THR A 161 31.04 -5.13 2.53
CA THR A 161 31.31 -3.78 2.10
C THR A 161 30.58 -2.88 3.10
N GLU A 162 31.30 -2.26 4.00
CA GLU A 162 30.79 -1.15 4.77
C GLU A 162 30.36 -0.09 3.76
N LEU A 163 29.06 0.02 3.53
CA LEU A 163 28.48 1.18 2.89
C LEU A 163 28.69 2.36 3.85
N HIS A 164 29.81 3.03 3.70
CA HIS A 164 29.98 4.36 4.25
C HIS A 164 28.99 5.28 3.51
N LEU A 165 27.89 5.59 4.16
CA LEU A 165 27.03 6.70 3.81
C LEU A 165 27.65 8.00 4.32
#